data_fe7f785e76921339b2320c7db3bd96ca
#
_entry.id   fe7f785e76921339b2320c7db3bd96ca
#
_cell.length_a   1.000
_cell.length_b   1.000
_cell.length_c   1.000
_cell.angle_alpha   90.00
_cell.angle_beta   90.00
_cell.angle_gamma   90.00
#
_symmetry.space_group_name_H-M   'P 1'
#
loop_
_entity.id
_entity.type
_entity.pdbx_description
1 polymer ?
#
loop_
_entity_poly.entity_id
_entity_poly.type
_entity_poly.pdbx_seq_one_letter_code
_entity_poly.pdbx_strand_id
1 'polypeptide(L)'
;VLGFGQPTRKQTPSPQPPSEMGEKGFSFNPAMAKRHVAPELYLNRELGQLEFNRRVLALAEDRGIPALERLRFLCIVDSNLDEFFEIRVAGLKEEIAANAPPGPDGIPLSQVFREVTRKAQDLVARQYQVLNEDVLPQLAAEGIRFLRRNQWNGAQKEWVKDYFFRELMPVLTPIGLDPSHPFPRLLNKSLNFVVELEGKDAFGRKSSMAIVQAPRVLPRVIALPRQVAGCEHGFVFLSSILHAHVGELFPGMTVLGCYQFQLTRNSDLYIDEEELRELKSLRKALQGELTQRQFGDSVRLEVADSCSPRMAEALLQQFGLTQDDFYQVNGPVNLVRLNQLIDQADA
;
A
#
# COMPACT_ATOMS: atom_id res chain seq x y z
N VAL A 1 46.49 60.21 24.14
CA VAL A 1 46.85 59.32 25.21
C VAL A 1 45.74 59.31 26.23
N LEU A 2 44.78 58.44 26.19
CA LEU A 2 43.74 58.27 27.20
C LEU A 2 43.59 56.79 27.45
N GLY A 3 43.97 56.37 28.66
CA GLY A 3 43.78 55.01 29.15
C GLY A 3 42.30 54.74 29.53
N PHE A 4 41.75 53.61 29.09
CA PHE A 4 40.52 53.12 29.61
C PHE A 4 40.79 51.93 30.53
N GLY A 5 40.45 52.12 31.82
CA GLY A 5 40.50 51.10 32.85
C GLY A 5 39.45 50.10 32.65
N GLN A 6 39.79 48.81 32.82
CA GLN A 6 38.85 47.69 32.86
C GLN A 6 38.11 47.62 34.19
N PRO A 7 36.81 47.33 34.24
CA PRO A 7 36.12 47.15 35.49
C PRO A 7 36.40 45.73 36.06
N THR A 8 36.77 45.69 37.31
CA THR A 8 36.93 44.47 38.11
C THR A 8 35.64 43.66 38.24
N ARG A 9 35.73 42.45 37.81
CA ARG A 9 34.63 41.43 37.93
C ARG A 9 34.58 40.96 39.39
N LYS A 10 33.49 41.32 40.11
CA LYS A 10 33.20 40.76 41.43
C LYS A 10 32.88 39.27 41.26
N GLN A 11 33.62 38.41 41.90
CA GLN A 11 33.35 36.98 42.04
C GLN A 11 32.14 36.79 42.96
N THR A 12 31.05 36.23 42.41
CA THR A 12 29.97 35.69 43.21
C THR A 12 30.37 34.31 43.72
N PRO A 13 30.11 33.97 44.99
CA PRO A 13 30.46 32.67 45.55
C PRO A 13 29.60 31.58 44.92
N SER A 14 30.24 30.44 44.56
CA SER A 14 29.60 29.22 44.10
C SER A 14 28.59 28.68 45.13
N PRO A 15 27.41 28.21 44.71
CA PRO A 15 26.50 27.52 45.64
C PRO A 15 27.11 26.20 46.07
N GLN A 16 27.12 25.94 47.38
CA GLN A 16 27.47 24.67 47.95
C GLN A 16 26.46 23.61 47.52
N PRO A 17 26.86 22.33 47.31
CA PRO A 17 25.96 21.24 47.01
C PRO A 17 25.07 21.00 48.23
N PRO A 18 23.78 20.67 48.05
CA PRO A 18 22.88 20.33 49.13
C PRO A 18 23.38 19.06 49.79
N SER A 19 23.43 19.11 51.14
CA SER A 19 23.69 17.98 52.00
C SER A 19 22.76 16.81 51.71
N GLU A 20 23.33 15.62 51.80
CA GLU A 20 22.73 14.30 51.70
C GLU A 20 21.30 14.22 52.25
N MET A 21 20.32 14.30 51.37
CA MET A 21 19.01 13.71 51.65
C MET A 21 19.05 12.24 51.27
N GLY A 22 18.88 11.40 52.27
CA GLY A 22 19.01 9.96 52.22
C GLY A 22 18.34 9.35 51.00
N GLU A 23 19.08 8.54 50.31
CA GLU A 23 18.60 7.57 49.32
C GLU A 23 17.51 6.71 49.98
N LYS A 24 16.24 7.13 49.88
CA LYS A 24 15.14 6.19 49.91
C LYS A 24 15.21 5.41 48.60
N GLY A 25 16.02 4.38 48.61
CA GLY A 25 16.03 3.38 47.56
C GLY A 25 14.62 2.99 47.25
N PHE A 26 14.20 3.18 46.02
CA PHE A 26 13.03 2.52 45.47
C PHE A 26 13.30 1.02 45.58
N SER A 27 12.90 0.44 46.70
CA SER A 27 12.83 -1.01 46.89
C SER A 27 11.82 -1.51 45.88
N PHE A 28 12.36 -2.06 44.80
CA PHE A 28 11.57 -2.83 43.84
C PHE A 28 10.99 -4.00 44.63
N ASN A 29 9.73 -3.88 45.00
CA ASN A 29 9.03 -4.92 45.73
C ASN A 29 8.77 -6.07 44.74
N PRO A 30 9.51 -7.20 44.78
CA PRO A 30 9.28 -8.33 43.90
C PRO A 30 7.91 -8.98 44.08
N ALA A 31 7.14 -8.56 45.07
CA ALA A 31 5.75 -8.96 45.31
C ALA A 31 4.72 -8.12 44.50
N MET A 32 5.13 -7.15 43.66
CA MET A 32 4.34 -6.80 42.49
C MET A 32 4.50 -7.91 41.42
N ALA A 33 4.40 -9.17 41.90
CA ALA A 33 4.18 -10.34 41.08
C ALA A 33 3.05 -10.01 40.11
N LYS A 34 3.34 -10.07 38.82
CA LYS A 34 2.45 -10.05 37.66
C LYS A 34 1.01 -10.31 38.14
N ARG A 35 0.21 -9.26 38.29
CA ARG A 35 -1.24 -9.45 38.35
C ARG A 35 -1.56 -10.10 37.02
N HIS A 36 -1.82 -11.40 37.01
CA HIS A 36 -2.38 -12.11 35.89
C HIS A 36 -3.73 -11.45 35.63
N VAL A 37 -3.72 -10.48 34.71
CA VAL A 37 -4.95 -9.93 34.19
C VAL A 37 -5.62 -11.07 33.44
N ALA A 38 -6.88 -11.32 33.71
CA ALA A 38 -7.62 -12.40 33.06
C ALA A 38 -7.58 -12.17 31.50
N PRO A 39 -7.37 -13.21 30.71
CA PRO A 39 -7.24 -13.09 29.23
C PRO A 39 -8.37 -12.27 28.59
N GLU A 40 -9.59 -12.35 29.13
CA GLU A 40 -10.78 -11.65 28.62
C GLU A 40 -10.71 -10.12 28.78
N LEU A 41 -9.76 -9.61 29.57
CA LEU A 41 -9.53 -8.18 29.75
C LEU A 41 -8.53 -7.60 28.76
N TYR A 42 -7.89 -8.44 27.94
CA TYR A 42 -7.01 -7.98 26.87
C TYR A 42 -7.79 -7.81 25.57
N LEU A 43 -7.59 -6.67 24.94
CA LEU A 43 -8.06 -6.45 23.57
C LEU A 43 -7.00 -7.00 22.61
N ASN A 44 -7.44 -7.82 21.65
CA ASN A 44 -6.56 -8.25 20.57
C ASN A 44 -6.12 -7.03 19.76
N ARG A 45 -4.82 -6.90 19.58
CA ARG A 45 -4.18 -5.74 18.99
C ARG A 45 -4.51 -5.59 17.50
N GLU A 46 -4.48 -6.68 16.75
CA GLU A 46 -4.71 -6.74 15.30
C GLU A 46 -6.18 -6.40 15.01
N LEU A 47 -7.10 -6.98 15.75
CA LEU A 47 -8.53 -6.66 15.65
C LEU A 47 -8.82 -5.23 16.07
N GLY A 48 -8.14 -4.72 17.10
CA GLY A 48 -8.25 -3.33 17.55
C GLY A 48 -7.83 -2.32 16.48
N GLN A 49 -6.78 -2.63 15.69
CA GLN A 49 -6.31 -1.77 14.61
C GLN A 49 -7.30 -1.74 13.44
N LEU A 50 -7.95 -2.84 13.10
CA LEU A 50 -9.03 -2.87 12.12
C LEU A 50 -10.26 -2.06 12.57
N GLU A 51 -10.62 -2.13 13.85
CA GLU A 51 -11.69 -1.30 14.40
C GLU A 51 -11.33 0.19 14.41
N PHE A 52 -10.05 0.55 14.58
CA PHE A 52 -9.59 1.91 14.39
C PHE A 52 -9.78 2.34 12.92
N ASN A 53 -9.36 1.53 11.95
CA ASN A 53 -9.56 1.82 10.54
C ASN A 53 -11.05 1.94 10.16
N ARG A 54 -11.92 1.13 10.75
CA ARG A 54 -13.37 1.27 10.57
C ARG A 54 -13.88 2.63 11.02
N ARG A 55 -13.35 3.19 12.10
CA ARG A 55 -13.70 4.56 12.54
C ARG A 55 -13.16 5.63 11.60
N VAL A 56 -11.98 5.43 10.99
CA VAL A 56 -11.47 6.33 9.94
C VAL A 56 -12.37 6.27 8.71
N LEU A 57 -12.82 5.07 8.31
CA LEU A 57 -13.77 4.92 7.20
C LEU A 57 -15.10 5.63 7.47
N ALA A 58 -15.57 5.63 8.71
CA ALA A 58 -16.81 6.34 9.07
C ALA A 58 -16.75 7.86 8.79
N LEU A 59 -15.54 8.46 8.82
CA LEU A 59 -15.37 9.86 8.41
C LEU A 59 -15.54 10.04 6.89
N ALA A 60 -15.16 9.03 6.10
CA ALA A 60 -15.44 9.05 4.66
C ALA A 60 -16.94 8.82 4.35
N GLU A 61 -17.69 8.20 5.24
CA GLU A 61 -19.12 7.96 5.12
C GLU A 61 -19.95 9.19 5.50
N ASP A 62 -19.41 10.11 6.29
CA ASP A 62 -20.09 11.30 6.77
C ASP A 62 -20.27 12.33 5.62
N ARG A 63 -21.52 12.50 5.17
CA ARG A 63 -21.88 13.44 4.10
C ARG A 63 -21.79 14.91 4.51
N GLY A 64 -21.60 15.20 5.80
CA GLY A 64 -21.31 16.54 6.30
C GLY A 64 -19.89 17.00 6.00
N ILE A 65 -19.00 16.10 5.60
CA ILE A 65 -17.60 16.36 5.25
C ILE A 65 -17.50 16.61 3.73
N PRO A 66 -16.69 17.59 3.26
CA PRO A 66 -16.47 17.85 1.83
C PRO A 66 -15.96 16.61 1.07
N ALA A 67 -16.37 16.46 -0.19
CA ALA A 67 -16.08 15.25 -0.97
C ALA A 67 -14.59 14.92 -1.11
N LEU A 68 -13.71 15.93 -1.29
CA LEU A 68 -12.25 15.72 -1.37
C LEU A 68 -11.67 15.27 -0.02
N GLU A 69 -12.17 15.78 1.10
CA GLU A 69 -11.74 15.30 2.42
C GLU A 69 -12.22 13.87 2.68
N ARG A 70 -13.43 13.52 2.25
CA ARG A 70 -13.94 12.15 2.30
C ARG A 70 -13.04 11.20 1.47
N LEU A 71 -12.63 11.64 0.28
CA LEU A 71 -11.65 10.92 -0.53
C LEU A 71 -10.32 10.75 0.21
N ARG A 72 -9.86 11.78 0.91
CA ARG A 72 -8.64 11.74 1.73
C ARG A 72 -8.74 10.68 2.82
N PHE A 73 -9.87 10.58 3.52
CA PHE A 73 -10.09 9.53 4.52
C PHE A 73 -10.08 8.12 3.91
N LEU A 74 -10.63 7.93 2.70
CA LEU A 74 -10.50 6.65 1.98
C LEU A 74 -9.04 6.32 1.70
N CYS A 75 -8.23 7.28 1.27
CA CYS A 75 -6.80 7.09 1.05
C CYS A 75 -6.03 6.77 2.36
N ILE A 76 -6.45 7.37 3.48
CA ILE A 76 -5.87 7.07 4.80
C ILE A 76 -6.19 5.64 5.22
N VAL A 77 -7.43 5.17 5.04
CA VAL A 77 -7.80 3.77 5.32
C VAL A 77 -6.93 2.81 4.50
N ASP A 78 -6.73 3.09 3.21
CA ASP A 78 -5.89 2.28 2.33
C ASP A 78 -4.43 2.22 2.79
N SER A 79 -3.85 3.39 3.11
CA SER A 79 -2.48 3.48 3.64
C SER A 79 -2.31 2.73 4.96
N ASN A 80 -3.29 2.84 5.86
CA ASN A 80 -3.26 2.13 7.13
C ASN A 80 -3.39 0.61 6.95
N LEU A 81 -4.20 0.17 5.98
CA LEU A 81 -4.30 -1.25 5.62
C LEU A 81 -3.00 -1.77 5.01
N ASP A 82 -2.39 -1.00 4.11
CA ASP A 82 -1.08 -1.36 3.55
C ASP A 82 -0.05 -1.62 4.65
N GLU A 83 0.11 -0.70 5.61
CA GLU A 83 1.03 -0.87 6.73
C GLU A 83 0.63 -2.03 7.65
N PHE A 84 -0.67 -2.21 7.88
CA PHE A 84 -1.20 -3.32 8.67
C PHE A 84 -0.82 -4.67 8.07
N PHE A 85 -0.97 -4.83 6.75
CA PHE A 85 -0.57 -6.06 6.08
C PHE A 85 0.94 -6.24 6.03
N GLU A 86 1.68 -5.18 5.74
CA GLU A 86 3.15 -5.23 5.63
C GLU A 86 3.84 -5.67 6.92
N ILE A 87 3.28 -5.33 8.08
CA ILE A 87 3.93 -5.51 9.37
C ILE A 87 3.14 -6.49 10.23
N ARG A 88 1.84 -6.21 10.49
CA ARG A 88 1.07 -6.98 11.47
C ARG A 88 0.62 -8.33 10.96
N VAL A 89 0.02 -8.36 9.77
CA VAL A 89 -0.42 -9.62 9.16
C VAL A 89 0.78 -10.46 8.77
N ALA A 90 1.85 -9.85 8.27
CA ALA A 90 3.11 -10.52 7.99
C ALA A 90 3.65 -11.22 9.24
N GLY A 91 3.82 -10.49 10.36
CA GLY A 91 4.28 -11.06 11.62
C GLY A 91 3.35 -12.16 12.17
N LEU A 92 2.02 -11.96 12.07
CA LEU A 92 1.05 -12.98 12.49
C LEU A 92 1.18 -14.28 11.69
N LYS A 93 1.42 -14.19 10.36
CA LYS A 93 1.67 -15.37 9.52
C LYS A 93 2.95 -16.10 9.91
N GLU A 94 4.01 -15.37 10.26
CA GLU A 94 5.28 -15.95 10.74
C GLU A 94 5.12 -16.61 12.11
N GLU A 95 4.41 -15.97 13.06
CA GLU A 95 4.11 -16.57 14.36
C GLU A 95 3.31 -17.86 14.21
N ILE A 96 2.33 -17.91 13.29
CA ILE A 96 1.58 -19.11 12.97
C ILE A 96 2.49 -20.20 12.40
N ALA A 97 3.37 -19.86 11.45
CA ALA A 97 4.32 -20.80 10.84
C ALA A 97 5.33 -21.37 11.86
N ALA A 98 5.74 -20.55 12.84
CA ALA A 98 6.59 -20.92 13.94
C ALA A 98 5.87 -21.68 15.08
N ASN A 99 4.54 -21.91 14.99
CA ASN A 99 3.71 -22.47 16.04
C ASN A 99 3.87 -21.72 17.38
N ALA A 100 3.95 -20.41 17.33
CA ALA A 100 4.07 -19.56 18.51
C ALA A 100 2.82 -19.69 19.43
N PRO A 101 2.99 -19.53 20.76
CA PRO A 101 1.87 -19.59 21.68
C PRO A 101 0.91 -18.41 21.48
N PRO A 102 -0.37 -18.53 21.90
CA PRO A 102 -1.30 -17.42 21.87
C PRO A 102 -0.78 -16.20 22.63
N GLY A 103 -1.25 -15.02 22.24
CA GLY A 103 -0.99 -13.77 22.94
C GLY A 103 -1.62 -13.72 24.35
N PRO A 104 -1.50 -12.59 25.05
CA PRO A 104 -2.06 -12.42 26.41
C PRO A 104 -3.58 -12.58 26.47
N ASP A 105 -4.29 -12.39 25.35
CA ASP A 105 -5.74 -12.59 25.20
C ASP A 105 -6.16 -14.06 25.14
N GLY A 106 -5.19 -14.99 25.04
CA GLY A 106 -5.40 -16.42 24.97
C GLY A 106 -6.05 -16.92 23.67
N ILE A 107 -6.25 -16.06 22.69
CA ILE A 107 -6.89 -16.44 21.41
C ILE A 107 -5.86 -17.14 20.51
N PRO A 108 -6.14 -18.33 19.98
CA PRO A 108 -5.23 -19.00 19.04
C PRO A 108 -4.92 -18.12 17.81
N LEU A 109 -3.65 -18.00 17.42
CA LEU A 109 -3.20 -17.14 16.34
C LEU A 109 -3.92 -17.42 15.02
N SER A 110 -4.19 -18.69 14.70
CA SER A 110 -4.97 -19.07 13.52
C SER A 110 -6.43 -18.59 13.57
N GLN A 111 -7.01 -18.43 14.76
CA GLN A 111 -8.34 -17.84 14.91
C GLN A 111 -8.28 -16.32 14.73
N VAL A 112 -7.27 -15.67 15.32
CA VAL A 112 -7.01 -14.23 15.11
C VAL A 112 -6.85 -13.95 13.60
N PHE A 113 -6.05 -14.75 12.89
CA PHE A 113 -5.82 -14.57 11.45
C PHE A 113 -7.13 -14.66 10.65
N ARG A 114 -7.97 -15.68 10.89
CA ARG A 114 -9.26 -15.80 10.20
C ARG A 114 -10.17 -14.60 10.45
N GLU A 115 -10.21 -14.10 11.68
CA GLU A 115 -11.06 -12.96 12.04
C GLU A 115 -10.51 -11.66 11.45
N VAL A 116 -9.18 -11.50 11.41
CA VAL A 116 -8.48 -10.39 10.76
C VAL A 116 -8.80 -10.39 9.26
N THR A 117 -8.65 -11.53 8.57
CA THR A 117 -8.96 -11.65 7.13
C THR A 117 -10.39 -11.25 6.83
N ARG A 118 -11.37 -11.82 7.56
CA ARG A 118 -12.78 -11.51 7.38
C ARG A 118 -13.07 -10.01 7.56
N LYS A 119 -12.61 -9.41 8.68
CA LYS A 119 -12.83 -7.98 8.97
C LYS A 119 -12.12 -7.07 7.97
N ALA A 120 -10.94 -7.43 7.51
CA ALA A 120 -10.22 -6.67 6.50
C ALA A 120 -10.93 -6.73 5.14
N GLN A 121 -11.44 -7.89 4.73
CA GLN A 121 -12.24 -8.03 3.50
C GLN A 121 -13.52 -7.18 3.58
N ASP A 122 -14.26 -7.22 4.70
CA ASP A 122 -15.43 -6.39 4.92
C ASP A 122 -15.10 -4.89 4.84
N LEU A 123 -13.98 -4.48 5.44
CA LEU A 123 -13.52 -3.09 5.44
C LEU A 123 -13.15 -2.61 4.02
N VAL A 124 -12.41 -3.41 3.25
CA VAL A 124 -12.05 -3.10 1.87
C VAL A 124 -13.30 -3.03 0.99
N ALA A 125 -14.21 -4.00 1.09
CA ALA A 125 -15.45 -3.97 0.33
C ALA A 125 -16.26 -2.70 0.61
N ARG A 126 -16.39 -2.31 1.87
CA ARG A 126 -17.10 -1.09 2.27
C ARG A 126 -16.39 0.18 1.80
N GLN A 127 -15.06 0.22 1.85
CA GLN A 127 -14.25 1.34 1.37
C GLN A 127 -14.52 1.61 -0.12
N TYR A 128 -14.49 0.59 -0.97
CA TYR A 128 -14.76 0.73 -2.40
C TYR A 128 -16.24 1.01 -2.70
N GLN A 129 -17.17 0.51 -1.88
CA GLN A 129 -18.56 0.87 -1.98
C GLN A 129 -18.76 2.37 -1.72
N VAL A 130 -18.21 2.92 -0.65
CA VAL A 130 -18.28 4.37 -0.33
C VAL A 130 -17.63 5.20 -1.44
N LEU A 131 -16.50 4.76 -1.98
CA LEU A 131 -15.85 5.43 -3.10
C LEU A 131 -16.80 5.55 -4.31
N ASN A 132 -17.37 4.40 -4.75
CA ASN A 132 -18.08 4.33 -6.01
C ASN A 132 -19.51 4.86 -5.94
N GLU A 133 -20.22 4.65 -4.81
CA GLU A 133 -21.63 4.96 -4.67
C GLU A 133 -21.88 6.36 -4.06
N ASP A 134 -20.86 6.93 -3.42
CA ASP A 134 -21.03 8.18 -2.68
C ASP A 134 -20.00 9.24 -3.07
N VAL A 135 -18.70 8.98 -2.88
CA VAL A 135 -17.67 10.01 -3.05
C VAL A 135 -17.47 10.41 -4.52
N LEU A 136 -17.31 9.45 -5.43
CA LEU A 136 -17.15 9.77 -6.86
C LEU A 136 -18.37 10.45 -7.48
N PRO A 137 -19.63 10.06 -7.18
CA PRO A 137 -20.81 10.80 -7.61
C PRO A 137 -20.88 12.24 -7.06
N GLN A 138 -20.52 12.44 -5.79
CA GLN A 138 -20.49 13.78 -5.20
C GLN A 138 -19.42 14.66 -5.87
N LEU A 139 -18.21 14.15 -6.08
CA LEU A 139 -17.15 14.86 -6.83
C LEU A 139 -17.61 15.22 -8.24
N ALA A 140 -18.30 14.30 -8.92
CA ALA A 140 -18.83 14.56 -10.26
C ALA A 140 -19.89 15.68 -10.27
N ALA A 141 -20.72 15.78 -9.23
CA ALA A 141 -21.69 16.89 -9.06
C ALA A 141 -20.99 18.24 -8.82
N GLU A 142 -19.80 18.22 -8.19
CA GLU A 142 -18.95 19.40 -7.96
C GLU A 142 -18.02 19.72 -9.15
N GLY A 143 -18.17 19.02 -10.30
CA GLY A 143 -17.43 19.29 -11.54
C GLY A 143 -16.13 18.49 -11.69
N ILE A 144 -15.78 17.64 -10.73
CA ILE A 144 -14.59 16.78 -10.75
C ILE A 144 -14.99 15.39 -11.25
N ARG A 145 -14.64 15.04 -12.49
CA ARG A 145 -15.14 13.84 -13.14
C ARG A 145 -14.02 12.87 -13.55
N PHE A 146 -14.18 11.62 -13.15
CA PHE A 146 -13.40 10.50 -13.70
C PHE A 146 -14.10 9.96 -14.95
N LEU A 147 -13.45 10.13 -16.11
CA LEU A 147 -14.00 9.73 -17.39
C LEU A 147 -13.73 8.23 -17.60
N ARG A 148 -14.80 7.44 -17.57
CA ARG A 148 -14.73 5.98 -17.74
C ARG A 148 -14.46 5.62 -19.21
N ARG A 149 -13.60 4.61 -19.44
CA ARG A 149 -13.17 4.16 -20.77
C ARG A 149 -14.33 3.90 -21.74
N ASN A 150 -15.40 3.28 -21.27
CA ASN A 150 -16.58 2.97 -22.09
C ASN A 150 -17.41 4.21 -22.46
N GLN A 151 -17.14 5.36 -21.87
CA GLN A 151 -17.86 6.62 -22.09
C GLN A 151 -17.02 7.64 -22.86
N TRP A 152 -15.76 7.32 -23.22
CA TRP A 152 -14.90 8.26 -23.94
C TRP A 152 -15.47 8.57 -25.34
N ASN A 153 -15.58 9.86 -25.64
CA ASN A 153 -15.89 10.36 -26.99
C ASN A 153 -14.66 10.28 -27.90
N GLY A 154 -14.82 10.68 -29.18
CA GLY A 154 -13.74 10.60 -30.19
C GLY A 154 -12.50 11.41 -29.80
N ALA A 155 -12.68 12.66 -29.35
CA ALA A 155 -11.57 13.53 -28.97
C ALA A 155 -10.81 12.99 -27.74
N GLN A 156 -11.54 12.43 -26.76
CA GLN A 156 -10.97 11.81 -25.58
C GLN A 156 -10.16 10.56 -25.94
N LYS A 157 -10.69 9.71 -26.81
CA LYS A 157 -9.99 8.50 -27.30
C LYS A 157 -8.69 8.86 -28.04
N GLU A 158 -8.73 9.87 -28.88
CA GLU A 158 -7.55 10.33 -29.62
C GLU A 158 -6.50 10.90 -28.66
N TRP A 159 -6.90 11.76 -27.74
CA TRP A 159 -5.99 12.31 -26.74
C TRP A 159 -5.35 11.21 -25.85
N VAL A 160 -6.15 10.25 -25.40
CA VAL A 160 -5.67 9.12 -24.59
C VAL A 160 -4.68 8.26 -25.38
N LYS A 161 -4.95 8.04 -26.69
CA LYS A 161 -4.05 7.32 -27.57
C LYS A 161 -2.70 8.06 -27.70
N ASP A 162 -2.73 9.36 -27.97
CA ASP A 162 -1.52 10.17 -28.09
C ASP A 162 -0.72 10.17 -26.78
N TYR A 163 -1.42 10.29 -25.63
CA TYR A 163 -0.79 10.20 -24.33
C TYR A 163 -0.11 8.84 -24.10
N PHE A 164 -0.78 7.74 -24.48
CA PHE A 164 -0.21 6.40 -24.38
C PHE A 164 1.09 6.28 -25.16
N PHE A 165 1.09 6.65 -26.44
CA PHE A 165 2.28 6.50 -27.29
C PHE A 165 3.43 7.43 -26.90
N ARG A 166 3.13 8.63 -26.42
CA ARG A 166 4.14 9.62 -26.07
C ARG A 166 4.72 9.43 -24.68
N GLU A 167 3.88 9.13 -23.69
CA GLU A 167 4.27 9.15 -22.28
C GLU A 167 4.40 7.76 -21.67
N LEU A 168 3.53 6.79 -22.06
CA LEU A 168 3.49 5.49 -21.41
C LEU A 168 4.29 4.42 -22.15
N MET A 169 4.09 4.27 -23.44
CA MET A 169 4.74 3.23 -24.23
C MET A 169 6.27 3.22 -24.11
N PRO A 170 6.98 4.37 -24.09
CA PRO A 170 8.44 4.39 -24.01
C PRO A 170 9.00 3.89 -22.66
N VAL A 171 8.19 3.90 -21.60
CA VAL A 171 8.62 3.54 -20.24
C VAL A 171 8.02 2.24 -19.72
N LEU A 172 7.07 1.66 -20.47
CA LEU A 172 6.47 0.37 -20.13
C LEU A 172 7.33 -0.77 -20.66
N THR A 173 7.60 -1.74 -19.80
CA THR A 173 8.34 -2.96 -20.18
C THR A 173 7.45 -4.17 -19.99
N PRO A 174 6.85 -4.72 -21.07
CA PRO A 174 6.12 -5.97 -21.01
C PRO A 174 7.08 -7.14 -20.85
N ILE A 175 6.78 -8.04 -19.92
CA ILE A 175 7.57 -9.24 -19.64
C ILE A 175 6.68 -10.45 -19.90
N GLY A 176 6.94 -11.16 -21.00
CA GLY A 176 6.28 -12.44 -21.29
C GLY A 176 6.69 -13.49 -20.25
N LEU A 177 5.73 -14.21 -19.73
CA LEU A 177 5.99 -15.29 -18.78
C LEU A 177 6.18 -16.59 -19.54
N ASP A 178 7.33 -17.22 -19.30
CA ASP A 178 7.72 -18.51 -19.83
C ASP A 178 8.01 -19.44 -18.65
N PRO A 179 7.47 -20.67 -18.61
CA PRO A 179 7.75 -21.63 -17.55
C PRO A 179 9.24 -21.92 -17.31
N SER A 180 10.09 -21.65 -18.32
CA SER A 180 11.55 -21.84 -18.21
C SER A 180 12.30 -20.68 -17.54
N HIS A 181 11.63 -19.58 -17.29
CA HIS A 181 12.23 -18.38 -16.67
C HIS A 181 11.56 -18.08 -15.32
N PRO A 182 12.31 -17.57 -14.33
CA PRO A 182 11.73 -17.17 -13.07
C PRO A 182 10.76 -15.99 -13.27
N PHE A 183 9.71 -15.97 -12.47
CA PHE A 183 8.75 -14.86 -12.46
C PHE A 183 9.48 -13.54 -12.14
N PRO A 184 9.12 -12.42 -12.79
CA PRO A 184 9.76 -11.14 -12.54
C PRO A 184 9.57 -10.69 -11.09
N ARG A 185 10.60 -10.13 -10.49
CA ARG A 185 10.50 -9.56 -9.15
C ARG A 185 9.68 -8.28 -9.19
N LEU A 186 8.52 -8.31 -8.56
CA LEU A 186 7.63 -7.15 -8.45
C LEU A 186 7.93 -6.39 -7.16
N LEU A 187 7.99 -5.07 -7.29
CA LEU A 187 8.19 -4.18 -6.15
C LEU A 187 6.96 -4.16 -5.25
N ASN A 188 7.18 -4.10 -3.95
CA ASN A 188 6.12 -3.95 -2.95
C ASN A 188 5.21 -2.75 -3.29
N LYS A 189 3.88 -2.94 -3.24
CA LYS A 189 2.85 -1.91 -3.52
C LYS A 189 3.01 -1.19 -4.87
N SER A 190 3.57 -1.85 -5.86
CA SER A 190 3.61 -1.33 -7.24
C SER A 190 2.35 -1.72 -8.01
N LEU A 191 1.92 -0.85 -8.91
CA LEU A 191 0.86 -1.19 -9.85
C LEU A 191 1.42 -2.05 -10.96
N ASN A 192 0.82 -3.22 -11.12
CA ASN A 192 1.16 -4.16 -12.17
C ASN A 192 -0.11 -4.56 -12.92
N PHE A 193 0.10 -5.08 -14.13
CA PHE A 193 -0.96 -5.67 -14.93
C PHE A 193 -0.57 -7.07 -15.32
N VAL A 194 -1.46 -8.02 -15.11
CA VAL A 194 -1.37 -9.34 -15.73
C VAL A 194 -2.19 -9.30 -17.02
N VAL A 195 -1.54 -9.70 -18.12
CA VAL A 195 -2.13 -9.70 -19.46
C VAL A 195 -2.27 -11.13 -19.94
N GLU A 196 -3.48 -11.54 -20.23
CA GLU A 196 -3.77 -12.83 -20.81
C GLU A 196 -3.65 -12.75 -22.34
N LEU A 197 -2.84 -13.64 -22.92
CA LEU A 197 -2.43 -13.58 -24.30
C LEU A 197 -2.74 -14.88 -25.05
N GLU A 198 -3.00 -14.75 -26.33
CA GLU A 198 -3.10 -15.86 -27.26
C GLU A 198 -2.26 -15.58 -28.50
N GLY A 199 -1.58 -16.62 -29.01
CA GLY A 199 -0.78 -16.53 -30.22
C GLY A 199 0.70 -16.76 -29.98
N LYS A 200 1.51 -16.19 -30.88
CA LYS A 200 2.98 -16.23 -30.82
C LYS A 200 3.51 -14.82 -30.85
N ASP A 201 4.55 -14.57 -30.06
CA ASP A 201 5.28 -13.31 -30.12
C ASP A 201 6.06 -13.14 -31.43
N ALA A 202 6.67 -11.98 -31.62
CA ALA A 202 7.47 -11.66 -32.80
C ALA A 202 8.66 -12.63 -33.04
N PHE A 203 9.03 -13.42 -32.00
CA PHE A 203 10.08 -14.44 -32.09
C PHE A 203 9.53 -15.85 -32.24
N GLY A 204 8.22 -16.01 -32.44
CA GLY A 204 7.54 -17.28 -32.64
C GLY A 204 7.29 -18.09 -31.35
N ARG A 205 7.55 -17.52 -30.16
CA ARG A 205 7.33 -18.18 -28.87
C ARG A 205 5.85 -18.05 -28.47
N LYS A 206 5.29 -19.13 -27.92
CA LYS A 206 3.96 -19.10 -27.32
C LYS A 206 4.07 -18.56 -25.89
N SER A 207 3.34 -17.52 -25.59
CA SER A 207 3.13 -17.04 -24.23
C SER A 207 1.63 -16.89 -24.00
N SER A 208 1.12 -17.40 -22.89
CA SER A 208 -0.28 -17.24 -22.50
C SER A 208 -0.49 -16.13 -21.49
N MET A 209 0.59 -15.58 -20.95
CA MET A 209 0.53 -14.57 -19.90
C MET A 209 1.77 -13.66 -19.97
N ALA A 210 1.56 -12.39 -19.69
CA ALA A 210 2.63 -11.42 -19.53
C ALA A 210 2.35 -10.50 -18.34
N ILE A 211 3.40 -9.88 -17.80
CA ILE A 211 3.32 -8.84 -16.78
C ILE A 211 3.75 -7.52 -17.40
N VAL A 212 2.98 -6.46 -17.14
CA VAL A 212 3.35 -5.09 -17.44
C VAL A 212 3.44 -4.33 -16.12
N GLN A 213 4.63 -3.85 -15.78
CA GLN A 213 4.86 -3.05 -14.59
C GLN A 213 4.68 -1.57 -14.93
N ALA A 214 3.83 -0.87 -14.17
CA ALA A 214 3.70 0.58 -14.30
C ALA A 214 4.75 1.27 -13.41
N PRO A 215 5.72 2.01 -14.02
CA PRO A 215 6.72 2.74 -13.24
C PRO A 215 6.10 3.67 -12.20
N ARG A 216 6.74 3.78 -11.04
CA ARG A 216 6.25 4.61 -9.92
C ARG A 216 6.24 6.09 -10.23
N VAL A 217 7.07 6.53 -11.16
CA VAL A 217 7.16 7.92 -11.60
C VAL A 217 5.91 8.38 -12.36
N LEU A 218 5.16 7.44 -12.96
CA LEU A 218 3.95 7.77 -13.70
C LEU A 218 2.82 8.15 -12.74
N PRO A 219 2.09 9.25 -13.03
CA PRO A 219 0.90 9.62 -12.27
C PRO A 219 -0.18 8.55 -12.44
N ARG A 220 -0.97 8.32 -11.41
CA ARG A 220 -2.11 7.38 -11.42
C ARG A 220 -3.41 8.05 -11.86
N VAL A 221 -3.50 9.34 -11.60
CA VAL A 221 -4.61 10.21 -11.98
C VAL A 221 -4.08 11.24 -12.96
N ILE A 222 -4.64 11.27 -14.15
CA ILE A 222 -4.15 12.07 -15.27
C ILE A 222 -5.25 13.07 -15.64
N ALA A 223 -4.94 14.36 -15.51
CA ALA A 223 -5.84 15.43 -15.92
C ALA A 223 -5.90 15.56 -17.44
N LEU A 224 -7.11 15.67 -17.99
CA LEU A 224 -7.31 15.99 -19.40
C LEU A 224 -7.42 17.52 -19.57
N PRO A 225 -6.94 18.06 -20.69
CA PRO A 225 -7.21 19.43 -21.04
C PRO A 225 -8.72 19.70 -21.07
N ARG A 226 -9.17 20.82 -20.50
CA ARG A 226 -10.60 21.17 -20.36
C ARG A 226 -11.38 21.02 -21.66
N GLN A 227 -10.77 21.38 -22.79
CA GLN A 227 -11.37 21.27 -24.13
C GLN A 227 -11.65 19.82 -24.55
N VAL A 228 -10.81 18.87 -24.10
CA VAL A 228 -10.94 17.43 -24.37
C VAL A 228 -11.89 16.79 -23.35
N ALA A 229 -11.75 17.17 -22.09
CA ALA A 229 -12.54 16.61 -21.00
C ALA A 229 -14.05 16.90 -21.17
N GLY A 230 -14.41 18.08 -21.69
CA GLY A 230 -15.80 18.54 -21.80
C GLY A 230 -16.43 18.86 -20.44
N CYS A 231 -15.61 19.03 -19.40
CA CYS A 231 -15.98 19.45 -18.06
C CYS A 231 -14.85 20.28 -17.44
N GLU A 232 -15.09 20.85 -16.27
CA GLU A 232 -14.12 21.75 -15.63
C GLU A 232 -12.85 21.01 -15.22
N HIS A 233 -13.01 19.89 -14.52
CA HIS A 233 -11.93 19.05 -14.05
C HIS A 233 -12.18 17.58 -14.46
N GLY A 234 -11.64 17.18 -15.59
CA GLY A 234 -11.76 15.82 -16.11
C GLY A 234 -10.47 15.01 -15.92
N PHE A 235 -10.62 13.80 -15.39
CA PHE A 235 -9.51 12.92 -15.08
C PHE A 235 -9.72 11.53 -15.69
N VAL A 236 -8.63 10.86 -15.99
CA VAL A 236 -8.61 9.43 -16.32
C VAL A 236 -7.58 8.70 -15.46
N PHE A 237 -7.87 7.44 -15.16
CA PHE A 237 -6.89 6.59 -14.51
C PHE A 237 -5.83 6.11 -15.51
N LEU A 238 -4.57 6.07 -15.07
CA LEU A 238 -3.49 5.44 -15.82
C LEU A 238 -3.87 4.01 -16.26
N SER A 239 -4.49 3.25 -15.36
CA SER A 239 -4.98 1.90 -15.66
C SER A 239 -5.97 1.86 -16.81
N SER A 240 -6.85 2.85 -16.93
CA SER A 240 -7.82 2.95 -18.04
C SER A 240 -7.15 3.20 -19.38
N ILE A 241 -6.10 4.04 -19.40
CA ILE A 241 -5.29 4.30 -20.59
C ILE A 241 -4.56 3.02 -21.02
N LEU A 242 -3.89 2.36 -20.07
CA LEU A 242 -3.16 1.14 -20.34
C LEU A 242 -4.08 0.03 -20.85
N HIS A 243 -5.23 -0.19 -20.19
CA HIS A 243 -6.23 -1.14 -20.66
C HIS A 243 -6.72 -0.87 -22.09
N ALA A 244 -6.82 0.40 -22.51
CA ALA A 244 -7.29 0.74 -23.84
C ALA A 244 -6.27 0.40 -24.93
N HIS A 245 -4.97 0.41 -24.60
CA HIS A 245 -3.88 0.31 -25.57
C HIS A 245 -2.87 -0.79 -25.25
N VAL A 246 -3.18 -1.69 -24.31
CA VAL A 246 -2.28 -2.78 -23.91
C VAL A 246 -1.88 -3.67 -25.09
N GLY A 247 -2.76 -3.84 -26.10
CA GLY A 247 -2.50 -4.62 -27.30
C GLY A 247 -1.30 -4.10 -28.10
N GLU A 248 -1.02 -2.80 -28.05
CA GLU A 248 0.13 -2.19 -28.73
C GLU A 248 1.48 -2.65 -28.17
N LEU A 249 1.47 -3.18 -26.93
CA LEU A 249 2.68 -3.74 -26.30
C LEU A 249 2.99 -5.17 -26.76
N PHE A 250 2.06 -5.83 -27.45
CA PHE A 250 2.15 -7.25 -27.83
C PHE A 250 1.88 -7.46 -29.33
N PRO A 251 2.72 -6.94 -30.21
CA PRO A 251 2.52 -7.08 -31.65
C PRO A 251 2.51 -8.55 -32.08
N GLY A 252 1.51 -8.93 -32.88
CA GLY A 252 1.32 -10.30 -33.35
C GLY A 252 0.60 -11.25 -32.40
N MET A 253 0.21 -10.79 -31.21
CA MET A 253 -0.55 -11.56 -30.24
C MET A 253 -1.95 -10.95 -30.01
N THR A 254 -2.89 -11.78 -29.60
CA THR A 254 -4.23 -11.34 -29.21
C THR A 254 -4.29 -11.19 -27.70
N VAL A 255 -4.68 -10.01 -27.21
CA VAL A 255 -4.95 -9.78 -25.78
C VAL A 255 -6.35 -10.26 -25.46
N LEU A 256 -6.48 -11.30 -24.62
CA LEU A 256 -7.75 -11.84 -24.16
C LEU A 256 -8.24 -11.11 -22.89
N GLY A 257 -7.33 -10.63 -22.06
CA GLY A 257 -7.62 -9.90 -20.83
C GLY A 257 -6.43 -9.11 -20.32
N CYS A 258 -6.73 -8.06 -19.56
CA CYS A 258 -5.71 -7.24 -18.90
C CYS A 258 -6.26 -6.80 -17.54
N TYR A 259 -5.58 -7.16 -16.46
CA TYR A 259 -6.08 -6.97 -15.11
C TYR A 259 -5.02 -6.32 -14.24
N GLN A 260 -5.38 -5.21 -13.60
CA GLN A 260 -4.50 -4.55 -12.64
C GLN A 260 -4.43 -5.34 -11.34
N PHE A 261 -3.25 -5.36 -10.75
CA PHE A 261 -3.04 -5.95 -9.44
C PHE A 261 -1.91 -5.28 -8.67
N GLN A 262 -1.94 -5.45 -7.36
CA GLN A 262 -0.92 -5.02 -6.43
C GLN A 262 -0.55 -6.17 -5.50
N LEU A 263 0.73 -6.27 -5.18
CA LEU A 263 1.26 -7.21 -4.20
C LEU A 263 1.78 -6.43 -2.99
N THR A 264 1.29 -6.77 -1.80
CA THR A 264 1.85 -6.30 -0.53
C THR A 264 2.81 -7.36 -0.01
N ARG A 265 4.00 -6.92 0.42
CA ARG A 265 5.06 -7.79 0.92
C ARG A 265 5.38 -7.47 2.36
N ASN A 266 5.89 -8.46 3.08
CA ASN A 266 6.48 -8.22 4.40
C ASN A 266 7.58 -7.16 4.29
N SER A 267 7.48 -6.11 5.08
CA SER A 267 8.47 -5.04 5.18
C SER A 267 9.08 -4.93 6.57
N ASP A 268 8.78 -5.87 7.46
CA ASP A 268 9.39 -5.90 8.79
C ASP A 268 10.89 -6.22 8.67
N LEU A 269 11.68 -5.51 9.46
CA LEU A 269 13.13 -5.67 9.48
C LEU A 269 13.47 -6.69 10.56
N TYR A 270 13.71 -7.92 10.19
CA TYR A 270 14.36 -8.88 11.06
C TYR A 270 15.88 -8.67 10.98
N ILE A 271 16.42 -7.96 11.95
CA ILE A 271 17.86 -7.90 12.14
C ILE A 271 18.21 -9.12 13.01
N ASP A 272 18.74 -10.16 12.42
CA ASP A 272 19.27 -11.28 13.17
C ASP A 272 20.45 -10.79 14.02
N GLU A 273 20.36 -11.00 15.34
CA GLU A 273 21.43 -10.61 16.26
C GLU A 273 22.76 -11.36 15.97
N GLU A 274 22.69 -12.53 15.33
CA GLU A 274 23.88 -13.28 14.90
C GLU A 274 24.52 -12.62 13.66
N GLU A 275 23.72 -12.17 12.68
CA GLU A 275 24.22 -11.38 11.54
C GLU A 275 24.82 -10.05 11.99
N LEU A 276 24.27 -9.40 13.00
CA LEU A 276 24.83 -8.19 13.59
C LEU A 276 26.23 -8.40 14.19
N ARG A 277 26.50 -9.59 14.74
CA ARG A 277 27.83 -9.94 15.29
C ARG A 277 28.85 -10.25 14.19
N GLU A 278 28.42 -10.80 13.08
CA GLU A 278 29.30 -11.10 11.93
C GLU A 278 29.56 -9.86 11.05
N LEU A 279 28.59 -8.93 10.97
CA LEU A 279 28.68 -7.71 10.18
C LEU A 279 29.41 -6.62 10.98
N LYS A 280 30.65 -6.32 10.61
CA LYS A 280 31.50 -5.25 11.18
C LYS A 280 30.90 -3.85 11.13
N SER A 281 29.62 -3.67 10.70
CA SER A 281 28.95 -2.40 10.59
C SER A 281 27.45 -2.55 10.45
N LEU A 282 26.69 -2.03 11.43
CA LEU A 282 25.23 -1.85 11.41
C LEU A 282 24.74 -1.19 10.11
N ARG A 283 25.54 -0.32 9.51
CA ARG A 283 25.21 0.35 8.25
C ARG A 283 25.11 -0.63 7.07
N LYS A 284 25.95 -1.65 7.01
CA LYS A 284 25.92 -2.68 5.94
C LYS A 284 24.73 -3.63 6.13
N ALA A 285 24.42 -4.01 7.37
CA ALA A 285 23.23 -4.77 7.71
C ALA A 285 21.98 -4.04 7.27
N LEU A 286 21.80 -2.78 7.67
CA LEU A 286 20.67 -1.95 7.28
C LEU A 286 20.57 -1.72 5.77
N GLN A 287 21.68 -1.63 5.03
CA GLN A 287 21.64 -1.51 3.57
C GLN A 287 21.17 -2.79 2.88
N GLY A 288 21.52 -3.94 3.37
CA GLY A 288 21.01 -5.24 2.91
C GLY A 288 19.50 -5.37 3.15
N GLU A 289 19.08 -5.09 4.37
CA GLU A 289 17.68 -5.15 4.82
C GLU A 289 16.75 -4.16 4.08
N LEU A 290 17.23 -2.95 3.76
CA LEU A 290 16.46 -1.99 2.96
C LEU A 290 16.14 -2.50 1.56
N THR A 291 17.00 -3.34 1.00
CA THR A 291 16.75 -4.01 -0.28
C THR A 291 15.76 -5.17 -0.10
N GLN A 292 15.82 -5.90 0.99
CA GLN A 292 14.89 -7.00 1.32
C GLN A 292 13.46 -6.49 1.52
N ARG A 293 13.26 -5.31 2.10
CA ARG A 293 11.92 -4.69 2.24
C ARG A 293 11.11 -4.62 0.95
N GLN A 294 11.77 -4.47 -0.18
CA GLN A 294 11.10 -4.41 -1.47
C GLN A 294 10.73 -5.79 -2.02
N PHE A 295 11.33 -6.86 -1.48
CA PHE A 295 11.23 -8.22 -1.99
C PHE A 295 10.98 -9.26 -0.89
N GLY A 296 10.50 -8.85 0.28
CA GLY A 296 10.06 -9.76 1.35
C GLY A 296 8.94 -10.68 0.89
N ASP A 297 8.56 -11.62 1.75
CA ASP A 297 7.50 -12.58 1.46
C ASP A 297 6.18 -11.90 1.10
N SER A 298 5.43 -12.52 0.20
CA SER A 298 4.13 -12.01 -0.21
C SER A 298 3.12 -12.18 0.93
N VAL A 299 2.32 -11.14 1.19
CA VAL A 299 1.35 -11.13 2.30
C VAL A 299 -0.07 -10.95 1.81
N ARG A 300 -0.31 -10.07 0.82
CA ARG A 300 -1.63 -9.78 0.26
C ARG A 300 -1.55 -9.58 -1.24
N LEU A 301 -2.51 -10.14 -1.96
CA LEU A 301 -2.75 -9.89 -3.38
C LEU A 301 -4.08 -9.14 -3.55
N GLU A 302 -4.01 -7.92 -4.08
CA GLU A 302 -5.17 -7.13 -4.46
C GLU A 302 -5.29 -7.08 -5.97
N VAL A 303 -6.47 -7.37 -6.52
CA VAL A 303 -6.76 -7.40 -7.96
C VAL A 303 -8.05 -6.65 -8.28
N ALA A 304 -8.17 -6.15 -9.52
CA ALA A 304 -9.45 -5.64 -9.99
C ALA A 304 -10.53 -6.75 -10.00
N ASP A 305 -11.76 -6.37 -9.72
CA ASP A 305 -12.94 -7.26 -9.70
C ASP A 305 -13.20 -7.96 -11.04
N SER A 306 -12.76 -7.34 -12.14
CA SER A 306 -12.83 -7.89 -13.48
C SER A 306 -11.82 -9.01 -13.76
N CYS A 307 -10.87 -9.27 -12.83
CA CYS A 307 -9.84 -10.30 -13.03
C CYS A 307 -10.46 -11.67 -13.18
N SER A 308 -10.07 -12.39 -14.25
CA SER A 308 -10.58 -13.74 -14.49
C SER A 308 -10.12 -14.69 -13.37
N PRO A 309 -10.96 -15.68 -12.98
CA PRO A 309 -10.58 -16.66 -11.95
C PRO A 309 -9.27 -17.38 -12.28
N ARG A 310 -9.03 -17.67 -13.56
CA ARG A 310 -7.81 -18.32 -14.04
C ARG A 310 -6.57 -17.47 -13.74
N MET A 311 -6.64 -16.15 -14.00
CA MET A 311 -5.51 -15.24 -13.75
C MET A 311 -5.30 -15.00 -12.25
N ALA A 312 -6.39 -14.87 -11.50
CA ALA A 312 -6.32 -14.75 -10.05
C ALA A 312 -5.64 -15.97 -9.41
N GLU A 313 -6.05 -17.18 -9.80
CA GLU A 313 -5.45 -18.44 -9.33
C GLU A 313 -3.96 -18.54 -9.70
N ALA A 314 -3.62 -18.21 -10.95
CA ALA A 314 -2.22 -18.20 -11.40
C ALA A 314 -1.34 -17.23 -10.58
N LEU A 315 -1.85 -16.05 -10.24
CA LEU A 315 -1.14 -15.10 -9.39
C LEU A 315 -1.01 -15.60 -7.96
N LEU A 316 -2.07 -16.16 -7.36
CA LEU A 316 -2.02 -16.74 -6.02
C LEU A 316 -0.96 -17.85 -5.92
N GLN A 317 -0.97 -18.80 -6.86
CA GLN A 317 0.03 -19.87 -6.93
C GLN A 317 1.45 -19.31 -7.09
N GLN A 318 1.61 -18.33 -7.96
CA GLN A 318 2.91 -17.71 -8.24
C GLN A 318 3.52 -17.03 -7.02
N PHE A 319 2.70 -16.43 -6.18
CA PHE A 319 3.16 -15.72 -4.99
C PHE A 319 3.09 -16.56 -3.71
N GLY A 320 2.67 -17.82 -3.78
CA GLY A 320 2.52 -18.70 -2.61
C GLY A 320 1.44 -18.21 -1.65
N LEU A 321 0.40 -17.55 -2.16
CA LEU A 321 -0.71 -17.00 -1.39
C LEU A 321 -1.94 -17.90 -1.47
N THR A 322 -2.85 -17.74 -0.52
CA THR A 322 -4.11 -18.45 -0.40
C THR A 322 -5.30 -17.53 -0.66
N GLN A 323 -6.51 -18.07 -0.65
CA GLN A 323 -7.74 -17.27 -0.77
C GLN A 323 -7.93 -16.29 0.40
N ASP A 324 -7.36 -16.59 1.57
CA ASP A 324 -7.39 -15.68 2.73
C ASP A 324 -6.56 -14.41 2.50
N ASP A 325 -5.62 -14.46 1.57
CA ASP A 325 -4.72 -13.35 1.21
C ASP A 325 -5.21 -12.55 0.00
N PHE A 326 -6.37 -12.92 -0.55
CA PHE A 326 -6.88 -12.43 -1.82
C PHE A 326 -7.99 -11.38 -1.64
N TYR A 327 -7.84 -10.24 -2.33
CA TYR A 327 -8.75 -9.10 -2.26
C TYR A 327 -9.14 -8.64 -3.67
N GLN A 328 -10.41 -8.77 -4.01
CA GLN A 328 -10.95 -8.20 -5.26
C GLN A 328 -11.57 -6.84 -4.99
N VAL A 329 -11.21 -5.84 -5.80
CA VAL A 329 -11.65 -4.45 -5.59
C VAL A 329 -12.32 -3.89 -6.84
N ASN A 330 -13.46 -3.25 -6.64
CA ASN A 330 -14.20 -2.57 -7.70
C ASN A 330 -13.68 -1.13 -7.87
N GLY A 331 -12.49 -1.00 -8.45
CA GLY A 331 -11.87 0.31 -8.65
C GLY A 331 -10.37 0.20 -8.93
N PRO A 332 -9.64 1.31 -8.80
CA PRO A 332 -8.19 1.28 -8.92
C PRO A 332 -7.58 0.56 -7.74
N VAL A 333 -6.69 -0.40 -7.98
CA VAL A 333 -5.84 -0.96 -6.92
C VAL A 333 -4.89 0.13 -6.40
N ASN A 334 -4.50 0.07 -5.14
CA ASN A 334 -3.70 1.11 -4.48
C ASN A 334 -4.43 2.47 -4.42
N LEU A 335 -5.51 2.48 -3.68
CA LEU A 335 -6.43 3.63 -3.58
C LEU A 335 -5.73 4.89 -3.01
N VAL A 336 -4.68 4.72 -2.18
CA VAL A 336 -3.88 5.83 -1.64
C VAL A 336 -3.37 6.79 -2.73
N ARG A 337 -3.21 6.31 -3.97
CA ARG A 337 -2.74 7.12 -5.09
C ARG A 337 -3.77 8.16 -5.57
N LEU A 338 -5.01 8.07 -5.13
CA LEU A 338 -6.02 9.11 -5.38
C LEU A 338 -5.74 10.42 -4.62
N ASN A 339 -4.83 10.43 -3.65
CA ASN A 339 -4.31 11.69 -3.09
C ASN A 339 -3.75 12.63 -4.17
N GLN A 340 -3.29 12.11 -5.31
CA GLN A 340 -2.83 12.92 -6.43
C GLN A 340 -3.94 13.84 -7.01
N LEU A 341 -5.20 13.45 -6.88
CA LEU A 341 -6.33 14.33 -7.24
C LEU A 341 -6.44 15.51 -6.28
N ILE A 342 -6.29 15.24 -4.98
CA ILE A 342 -6.39 16.26 -3.93
C ILE A 342 -5.25 17.25 -4.08
N ASP A 343 -4.02 16.76 -4.28
CA ASP A 343 -2.84 17.61 -4.48
C ASP A 343 -2.97 18.53 -5.72
N GLN A 344 -3.67 18.05 -6.78
CA GLN A 344 -3.94 18.84 -7.99
C GLN A 344 -5.09 19.82 -7.83
N ALA A 345 -6.04 19.58 -6.91
CA ALA A 345 -7.14 20.48 -6.63
C ALA A 345 -6.74 21.62 -5.68
N ASP A 346 -5.72 21.41 -4.86
CA ASP A 346 -5.16 22.40 -3.93
C ASP A 346 -4.11 23.32 -4.60
N ALA A 347 -3.70 23.06 -5.86
CA ALA A 347 -2.71 23.82 -6.63
C ALA A 347 -3.36 24.76 -7.64
#